data_489a4a796a2c95adc3926a139a070656
#
_entry.id   489a4a796a2c95adc3926a139a070656
#
_cell.length_a   1.000
_cell.length_b   1.000
_cell.length_c   1.000
_cell.angle_alpha   90.00
_cell.angle_beta   90.00
_cell.angle_gamma   90.00
#
_symmetry.space_group_name_H-M   'P 1'
#
loop_
_entity.id
_entity.type
_entity.pdbx_description
1 polymer ?
#
loop_
_entity_poly.entity_id
_entity_poly.type
_entity_poly.pdbx_seq_one_letter_code
_entity_poly.pdbx_strand_id
1 'polypeptide(L)'
;MEIKQVLFNDENWKKLIDFVKSSSWSESPIIAKNWEEYNYLEWERIFAAFENDNIIGHCSFNNVDCVPDVDYTPYIQSVFVNEKYRGERVSEKLINTAIEYAKSLGFKEVYIVSGHINFYEKYGFIKIDEKKEYRGVLQGIYRKEI
;
A
#
# COMPACT_ATOMS: atom_id res chain seq x y z
N MET A 1 -5.43 11.08 14.59
CA MET A 1 -5.36 10.11 13.48
C MET A 1 -4.60 8.87 13.93
N GLU A 2 -5.12 7.70 13.65
CA GLU A 2 -4.56 6.43 14.09
C GLU A 2 -4.42 5.48 12.91
N ILE A 3 -3.32 4.72 12.83
CA ILE A 3 -3.14 3.66 11.83
C ILE A 3 -3.39 2.32 12.51
N LYS A 4 -4.25 1.50 11.92
CA LYS A 4 -4.54 0.15 12.40
C LYS A 4 -4.41 -0.85 11.28
N GLN A 5 -3.96 -2.08 11.60
CA GLN A 5 -4.13 -3.16 10.65
C GLN A 5 -5.60 -3.59 10.63
N VAL A 6 -6.09 -3.96 9.46
CA VAL A 6 -7.46 -4.42 9.28
C VAL A 6 -7.39 -5.89 8.82
N LEU A 7 -7.94 -6.78 9.63
CA LEU A 7 -7.92 -8.21 9.36
C LEU A 7 -9.24 -8.65 8.72
N PHE A 8 -9.17 -9.69 7.92
CA PHE A 8 -10.36 -10.30 7.34
C PHE A 8 -11.37 -10.65 8.44
N ASN A 9 -12.61 -10.21 8.25
CA ASN A 9 -13.72 -10.40 9.20
C ASN A 9 -13.57 -9.65 10.53
N ASP A 10 -12.63 -8.72 10.68
CA ASP A 10 -12.69 -7.84 11.84
C ASP A 10 -13.77 -6.77 11.64
N GLU A 11 -14.10 -6.03 12.69
CA GLU A 11 -15.18 -5.05 12.66
C GLU A 11 -14.95 -3.93 11.64
N ASN A 12 -13.72 -3.68 11.24
CA ASN A 12 -13.36 -2.62 10.30
C ASN A 12 -13.30 -3.09 8.84
N TRP A 13 -13.44 -4.40 8.58
CA TRP A 13 -13.32 -4.95 7.23
C TRP A 13 -14.34 -4.36 6.27
N LYS A 14 -15.61 -4.34 6.68
CA LYS A 14 -16.67 -3.77 5.87
C LYS A 14 -16.46 -2.28 5.61
N LYS A 15 -16.04 -1.54 6.64
CA LYS A 15 -15.75 -0.11 6.50
C LYS A 15 -14.65 0.12 5.47
N LEU A 16 -13.60 -0.72 5.49
CA LEU A 16 -12.49 -0.63 4.55
C LEU A 16 -12.95 -0.89 3.12
N ILE A 17 -13.68 -1.95 2.90
CA ILE A 17 -14.18 -2.29 1.56
C ILE A 17 -15.10 -1.18 1.03
N ASP A 18 -16.01 -0.67 1.85
CA ASP A 18 -16.92 0.41 1.46
C ASP A 18 -16.13 1.69 1.14
N PHE A 19 -15.11 2.00 1.92
CA PHE A 19 -14.24 3.15 1.65
C PHE A 19 -13.54 3.01 0.29
N VAL A 20 -12.96 1.85 0.01
CA VAL A 20 -12.25 1.61 -1.26
C VAL A 20 -13.21 1.73 -2.43
N LYS A 21 -14.39 1.11 -2.34
CA LYS A 21 -15.40 1.15 -3.41
C LYS A 21 -15.89 2.57 -3.70
N SER A 22 -15.95 3.43 -2.69
CA SER A 22 -16.45 4.80 -2.84
C SER A 22 -15.37 5.80 -3.21
N SER A 23 -14.10 5.40 -3.23
CA SER A 23 -13.00 6.32 -3.50
C SER A 23 -12.89 6.66 -4.99
N SER A 24 -12.31 7.83 -5.27
CA SER A 24 -12.16 8.35 -6.63
C SER A 24 -11.00 7.73 -7.41
N TRP A 25 -10.16 6.92 -6.77
CA TRP A 25 -8.98 6.33 -7.41
C TRP A 25 -9.39 5.28 -8.44
N SER A 26 -8.83 5.38 -9.65
CA SER A 26 -9.18 4.47 -10.76
C SER A 26 -8.85 3.00 -10.48
N GLU A 27 -7.88 2.74 -9.61
CA GLU A 27 -7.49 1.38 -9.22
C GLU A 27 -8.41 0.77 -8.17
N SER A 28 -9.26 1.57 -7.53
CA SER A 28 -10.08 1.12 -6.40
C SER A 28 -11.01 -0.06 -6.68
N PRO A 29 -11.67 -0.17 -7.84
CA PRO A 29 -12.50 -1.35 -8.09
C PRO A 29 -11.72 -2.66 -8.09
N ILE A 30 -10.49 -2.65 -8.62
CA ILE A 30 -9.62 -3.82 -8.63
C ILE A 30 -9.14 -4.14 -7.22
N ILE A 31 -8.75 -3.12 -6.47
CA ILE A 31 -8.30 -3.28 -5.09
C ILE A 31 -9.42 -3.87 -4.22
N ALA A 32 -10.62 -3.31 -4.32
CA ALA A 32 -11.78 -3.79 -3.56
C ALA A 32 -12.06 -5.26 -3.84
N LYS A 33 -12.06 -5.64 -5.12
CA LYS A 33 -12.27 -7.02 -5.52
C LYS A 33 -11.22 -7.96 -4.93
N ASN A 34 -9.94 -7.59 -5.04
CA ASN A 34 -8.84 -8.41 -4.52
C ASN A 34 -8.94 -8.57 -3.00
N TRP A 35 -9.29 -7.51 -2.30
CA TRP A 35 -9.43 -7.58 -0.85
C TRP A 35 -10.67 -8.37 -0.42
N GLU A 36 -11.77 -8.27 -1.12
CA GLU A 36 -12.96 -9.09 -0.85
C GLU A 36 -12.69 -10.58 -1.03
N GLU A 37 -11.89 -10.95 -2.02
CA GLU A 37 -11.51 -12.33 -2.27
C GLU A 37 -10.54 -12.88 -1.21
N TYR A 38 -9.86 -12.00 -0.52
CA TYR A 38 -8.93 -12.28 0.57
C TYR A 38 -8.03 -13.49 0.31
N ASN A 39 -7.17 -13.38 -0.70
CA ASN A 39 -6.25 -14.43 -1.06
C ASN A 39 -4.82 -14.03 -0.68
N TYR A 40 -4.59 -13.84 0.62
CA TYR A 40 -3.34 -13.33 1.18
C TYR A 40 -2.52 -14.38 1.89
N LEU A 41 -1.21 -14.24 1.83
CA LEU A 41 -0.28 -15.01 2.65
C LEU A 41 -0.42 -14.59 4.12
N GLU A 42 -0.04 -15.49 5.02
CA GLU A 42 -0.20 -15.27 6.46
C GLU A 42 0.43 -13.97 6.96
N TRP A 43 1.57 -13.57 6.38
CA TRP A 43 2.30 -12.37 6.82
C TRP A 43 1.90 -11.09 6.07
N GLU A 44 1.09 -11.19 5.03
CA GLU A 44 0.62 -10.00 4.31
C GLU A 44 -0.40 -9.25 5.15
N ARG A 45 -0.44 -7.91 5.03
CA ARG A 45 -1.29 -7.06 5.87
C ARG A 45 -1.87 -5.90 5.07
N ILE A 46 -3.00 -5.43 5.56
CA ILE A 46 -3.61 -4.18 5.12
C ILE A 46 -3.64 -3.25 6.32
N PHE A 47 -3.25 -1.98 6.10
CA PHE A 47 -3.29 -0.94 7.12
C PHE A 47 -4.23 0.16 6.68
N ALA A 48 -5.01 0.69 7.61
CA ALA A 48 -5.91 1.81 7.36
C ALA A 48 -5.64 2.94 8.34
N ALA A 49 -5.79 4.16 7.83
CA ALA A 49 -5.71 5.36 8.65
C ALA A 49 -7.14 5.78 9.05
N PHE A 50 -7.32 6.09 10.32
CA PHE A 50 -8.61 6.46 10.90
C PHE A 50 -8.52 7.87 11.46
N GLU A 51 -9.53 8.68 11.16
CA GLU A 51 -9.81 9.92 11.87
C GLU A 51 -11.12 9.71 12.60
N ASN A 52 -11.07 9.69 13.95
CA ASN A 52 -12.17 9.18 14.75
C ASN A 52 -12.48 7.74 14.33
N ASP A 53 -13.69 7.42 13.94
CA ASP A 53 -14.06 6.08 13.48
C ASP A 53 -14.13 5.95 11.96
N ASN A 54 -13.68 6.97 11.23
CA ASN A 54 -13.77 7.01 9.78
C ASN A 54 -12.42 6.67 9.14
N ILE A 55 -12.45 5.81 8.13
CA ILE A 55 -11.26 5.51 7.34
C ILE A 55 -10.99 6.67 6.38
N ILE A 56 -9.75 7.14 6.36
CA ILE A 56 -9.30 8.24 5.52
C ILE A 56 -8.19 7.85 4.54
N GLY A 57 -7.64 6.65 4.65
CA GLY A 57 -6.61 6.16 3.76
C GLY A 57 -6.25 4.72 4.07
N HIS A 58 -5.44 4.14 3.20
CA HIS A 58 -5.00 2.75 3.35
C HIS A 58 -3.69 2.48 2.61
N CYS A 59 -3.05 1.38 2.95
CA CYS A 59 -2.01 0.75 2.15
C CYS A 59 -2.01 -0.75 2.45
N SER A 60 -1.31 -1.52 1.64
CA SER A 60 -1.12 -2.94 1.90
C SER A 60 0.35 -3.32 1.80
N PHE A 61 0.70 -4.43 2.44
CA PHE A 61 2.05 -4.98 2.50
C PHE A 61 2.00 -6.40 1.96
N ASN A 62 2.66 -6.63 0.83
CA ASN A 62 2.46 -7.85 0.05
C ASN A 62 3.77 -8.43 -0.47
N ASN A 63 3.72 -9.71 -0.83
CA ASN A 63 4.85 -10.42 -1.41
C ASN A 63 5.16 -9.99 -2.85
N VAL A 64 4.11 -9.72 -3.64
CA VAL A 64 4.25 -9.36 -5.06
C VAL A 64 3.44 -8.12 -5.40
N ASP A 65 3.80 -7.47 -6.49
CA ASP A 65 3.04 -6.36 -7.06
C ASP A 65 2.80 -6.63 -8.55
N CYS A 66 2.36 -5.63 -9.29
CA CYS A 66 1.88 -5.74 -10.68
C CYS A 66 2.97 -5.95 -11.74
N VAL A 67 4.24 -6.04 -11.37
CA VAL A 67 5.34 -6.26 -12.30
C VAL A 67 5.76 -7.73 -12.30
N PRO A 68 5.78 -8.39 -13.47
CA PRO A 68 6.19 -9.79 -13.56
C PRO A 68 7.71 -9.95 -13.62
N ASP A 69 8.18 -11.19 -13.40
CA ASP A 69 9.56 -11.62 -13.65
C ASP A 69 10.62 -10.85 -12.88
N VAL A 70 10.30 -10.45 -11.65
CA VAL A 70 11.24 -9.81 -10.73
C VAL A 70 11.25 -10.55 -9.40
N ASP A 71 12.39 -10.48 -8.70
CA ASP A 71 12.57 -11.14 -7.40
C ASP A 71 12.44 -10.17 -6.22
N TYR A 72 12.04 -8.94 -6.49
CA TYR A 72 11.88 -7.93 -5.44
C TYR A 72 10.72 -8.30 -4.51
N THR A 73 10.96 -8.23 -3.22
CA THR A 73 9.95 -8.48 -2.17
C THR A 73 10.48 -7.98 -0.82
N PRO A 74 9.66 -7.53 0.13
CA PRO A 74 8.20 -7.31 0.03
C PRO A 74 7.85 -5.94 -0.55
N TYR A 75 6.58 -5.76 -0.90
CA TYR A 75 6.09 -4.50 -1.46
C TYR A 75 5.13 -3.80 -0.50
N ILE A 76 5.20 -2.46 -0.48
CA ILE A 76 4.14 -1.61 0.04
C ILE A 76 3.36 -1.14 -1.19
N GLN A 77 2.06 -1.35 -1.20
CA GLN A 77 1.24 -1.03 -2.36
C GLN A 77 -0.15 -0.53 -1.96
N SER A 78 -0.93 -0.12 -2.95
CA SER A 78 -2.27 0.39 -2.76
C SER A 78 -2.33 1.56 -1.78
N VAL A 79 -1.33 2.45 -1.85
CA VAL A 79 -1.26 3.63 -0.98
C VAL A 79 -2.25 4.67 -1.49
N PHE A 80 -3.26 4.99 -0.70
CA PHE A 80 -4.27 5.99 -1.05
C PHE A 80 -4.70 6.76 0.18
N VAL A 81 -4.90 8.07 0.01
CA VAL A 81 -5.41 8.97 1.04
C VAL A 81 -6.56 9.78 0.43
N ASN A 82 -7.68 9.86 1.14
CA ASN A 82 -8.81 10.69 0.74
C ASN A 82 -8.34 12.12 0.51
N GLU A 83 -8.84 12.74 -0.57
CA GLU A 83 -8.41 14.07 -1.00
C GLU A 83 -8.47 15.12 0.11
N LYS A 84 -9.47 15.03 0.99
CA LYS A 84 -9.64 15.99 2.10
C LYS A 84 -8.50 15.95 3.11
N TYR A 85 -7.75 14.87 3.16
CA TYR A 85 -6.70 14.64 4.15
C TYR A 85 -5.31 14.65 3.54
N ARG A 86 -5.18 14.99 2.26
CA ARG A 86 -3.88 15.12 1.60
C ARG A 86 -3.16 16.35 2.12
N GLY A 87 -1.83 16.27 2.17
CA GLY A 87 -0.99 17.32 2.73
C GLY A 87 -0.82 17.24 4.24
N GLU A 88 -1.40 16.24 4.91
CA GLU A 88 -1.31 16.04 6.35
C GLU A 88 -0.43 14.86 6.74
N ARG A 89 0.43 14.40 5.83
CA ARG A 89 1.39 13.31 6.04
C ARG A 89 0.76 11.96 6.35
N VAL A 90 -0.48 11.72 5.91
CA VAL A 90 -1.16 10.44 6.16
C VAL A 90 -0.47 9.31 5.40
N SER A 91 -0.10 9.52 4.14
CA SER A 91 0.61 8.50 3.36
C SER A 91 1.96 8.15 3.98
N GLU A 92 2.69 9.15 4.48
CA GLU A 92 3.95 8.91 5.19
C GLU A 92 3.76 8.02 6.41
N LYS A 93 2.73 8.27 7.20
CA LYS A 93 2.42 7.46 8.39
C LYS A 93 2.02 6.04 8.02
N LEU A 94 1.25 5.87 6.96
CA LEU A 94 0.88 4.54 6.46
C LEU A 94 2.13 3.76 6.01
N ILE A 95 2.98 4.39 5.22
CA ILE A 95 4.22 3.78 4.75
C ILE A 95 5.13 3.41 5.92
N ASN A 96 5.30 4.32 6.89
CA ASN A 96 6.14 4.05 8.05
C ASN A 96 5.59 2.91 8.90
N THR A 97 4.27 2.80 9.02
CA THR A 97 3.65 1.67 9.74
C THR A 97 3.96 0.34 9.04
N ALA A 98 3.85 0.30 7.72
CA ALA A 98 4.20 -0.89 6.95
C ALA A 98 5.70 -1.23 7.07
N ILE A 99 6.56 -0.21 7.09
CA ILE A 99 8.01 -0.40 7.28
C ILE A 99 8.30 -1.00 8.66
N GLU A 100 7.68 -0.49 9.71
CA GLU A 100 7.87 -1.04 11.06
C GLU A 100 7.41 -2.49 11.13
N TYR A 101 6.31 -2.81 10.48
CA TYR A 101 5.85 -4.19 10.36
C TYR A 101 6.88 -5.07 9.62
N ALA A 102 7.42 -4.58 8.49
CA ALA A 102 8.44 -5.29 7.73
C ALA A 102 9.68 -5.59 8.59
N LYS A 103 10.12 -4.60 9.37
CA LYS A 103 11.24 -4.78 10.32
C LYS A 103 10.94 -5.86 11.34
N SER A 104 9.72 -5.92 11.85
CA SER A 104 9.32 -6.92 12.85
C SER A 104 9.37 -8.34 12.29
N LEU A 105 9.24 -8.49 10.98
CA LEU A 105 9.35 -9.78 10.28
C LEU A 105 10.78 -10.12 9.86
N GLY A 106 11.72 -9.20 10.06
CA GLY A 106 13.13 -9.42 9.72
C GLY A 106 13.53 -9.01 8.32
N PHE A 107 12.65 -8.35 7.56
CA PHE A 107 13.02 -7.83 6.24
C PHE A 107 14.03 -6.68 6.38
N LYS A 108 14.95 -6.59 5.40
CA LYS A 108 15.99 -5.57 5.37
C LYS A 108 15.73 -4.47 4.35
N GLU A 109 14.72 -4.64 3.52
CA GLU A 109 14.36 -3.68 2.48
C GLU A 109 12.89 -3.83 2.12
N VAL A 110 12.30 -2.77 1.57
CA VAL A 110 10.94 -2.76 1.05
C VAL A 110 10.92 -2.09 -0.31
N TYR A 111 9.93 -2.43 -1.11
CA TYR A 111 9.78 -1.95 -2.49
C TYR A 111 8.44 -1.30 -2.71
N ILE A 112 8.39 -0.33 -3.63
CA ILE A 112 7.17 0.30 -4.13
C ILE A 112 7.26 0.36 -5.65
N VAL A 113 6.17 -0.03 -6.33
CA VAL A 113 6.00 0.16 -7.78
C VAL A 113 5.14 1.40 -7.99
N SER A 114 5.62 2.34 -8.80
CA SER A 114 4.88 3.59 -9.02
C SER A 114 5.25 4.26 -10.33
N GLY A 115 4.26 4.92 -10.95
CA GLY A 115 4.48 5.83 -12.06
C GLY A 115 4.80 7.25 -11.62
N HIS A 116 4.71 7.56 -10.34
CA HIS A 116 5.02 8.90 -9.83
C HIS A 116 6.52 9.17 -9.83
N ILE A 117 6.90 10.39 -10.16
CA ILE A 117 8.29 10.87 -10.14
C ILE A 117 8.44 11.81 -8.95
N ASN A 118 9.55 11.67 -8.21
CA ASN A 118 9.90 12.53 -7.07
C ASN A 118 8.87 12.50 -5.92
N PHE A 119 8.08 11.42 -5.82
CA PHE A 119 7.14 11.28 -4.72
C PHE A 119 7.71 10.43 -3.57
N TYR A 120 8.13 9.21 -3.88
CA TYR A 120 8.61 8.29 -2.83
C TYR A 120 10.05 8.56 -2.41
N GLU A 121 10.82 9.28 -3.23
CA GLU A 121 12.18 9.68 -2.88
C GLU A 121 12.21 10.54 -1.62
N LYS A 122 11.18 11.36 -1.40
CA LYS A 122 11.09 12.17 -0.17
C LYS A 122 10.92 11.33 1.09
N TYR A 123 10.51 10.06 0.94
CA TYR A 123 10.40 9.11 2.06
C TYR A 123 11.62 8.19 2.15
N GLY A 124 12.67 8.46 1.40
CA GLY A 124 13.93 7.71 1.44
C GLY A 124 14.02 6.55 0.46
N PHE A 125 13.09 6.43 -0.47
CA PHE A 125 13.15 5.41 -1.51
C PHE A 125 14.04 5.87 -2.66
N ILE A 126 14.71 4.91 -3.30
CA ILE A 126 15.57 5.14 -4.46
C ILE A 126 15.03 4.31 -5.62
N LYS A 127 14.88 4.91 -6.79
CA LYS A 127 14.49 4.21 -8.00
C LYS A 127 15.64 3.28 -8.42
N ILE A 128 15.35 1.99 -8.51
CA ILE A 128 16.37 0.98 -8.85
C ILE A 128 16.13 0.29 -10.18
N ASP A 129 14.91 0.39 -10.74
CA ASP A 129 14.55 -0.33 -11.96
C ASP A 129 13.32 0.31 -12.61
N GLU A 130 13.07 -0.08 -13.86
CA GLU A 130 11.84 0.22 -14.58
C GLU A 130 11.34 -1.06 -15.22
N LYS A 131 10.07 -1.38 -15.06
CA LYS A 131 9.46 -2.58 -15.64
C LYS A 131 8.04 -2.26 -16.10
N LYS A 132 7.60 -2.95 -17.15
CA LYS A 132 6.19 -2.89 -17.55
C LYS A 132 5.36 -3.74 -16.60
N GLU A 133 4.26 -3.17 -16.12
CA GLU A 133 3.28 -3.92 -15.37
C GLU A 133 2.45 -4.81 -16.30
N TYR A 134 1.57 -5.65 -15.77
CA TYR A 134 0.81 -6.62 -16.57
C TYR A 134 0.01 -6.00 -17.71
N ARG A 135 -0.41 -4.74 -17.59
CA ARG A 135 -1.15 -4.02 -18.65
C ARG A 135 -0.22 -3.37 -19.68
N GLY A 136 1.09 -3.50 -19.52
CA GLY A 136 2.09 -2.95 -20.43
C GLY A 136 2.52 -1.52 -20.15
N VAL A 137 2.05 -0.92 -19.05
CA VAL A 137 2.44 0.44 -18.64
C VAL A 137 3.77 0.37 -17.90
N LEU A 138 4.73 1.23 -18.31
CA LEU A 138 6.04 1.29 -17.69
C LEU A 138 5.92 1.92 -16.29
N GLN A 139 6.52 1.25 -15.30
CA GLN A 139 6.51 1.68 -13.90
C GLN A 139 7.92 1.73 -13.35
N GLY A 140 8.19 2.65 -12.43
CA GLY A 140 9.41 2.65 -11.66
C GLY A 140 9.31 1.67 -10.49
N ILE A 141 10.43 1.03 -10.17
CA ILE A 141 10.54 0.21 -8.96
C ILE A 141 11.48 0.94 -8.00
N TYR A 142 10.97 1.21 -6.81
CA TYR A 142 11.66 1.99 -5.78
C TYR A 142 11.98 1.08 -4.59
N ARG A 143 13.17 1.23 -4.02
CA ARG A 143 13.64 0.46 -2.88
C ARG A 143 14.03 1.38 -1.73
N LYS A 144 13.75 0.94 -0.51
CA LYS A 144 14.27 1.55 0.70
C LYS A 144 14.87 0.48 1.60
N GLU A 145 16.10 0.71 2.05
CA GLU A 145 16.72 -0.11 3.10
C GLU A 145 16.14 0.27 4.45
N ILE A 146 15.86 -0.72 5.28
CA ILE A 146 15.19 -0.51 6.56
C ILE A 146 15.89 -1.19 7.72
#